data_8473452f0a4e43907277a98fc5495afe
#
_entry.id   8473452f0a4e43907277a98fc5495afe
#
_cell.length_a   1.000
_cell.length_b   1.000
_cell.length_c   1.000
_cell.angle_alpha   90.00
_cell.angle_beta   90.00
_cell.angle_gamma   90.00
#
_symmetry.space_group_name_H-M   'P 1'
#
loop_
_entity.id
_entity.type
_entity.pdbx_description
1 polymer ?
#
loop_
_entity_poly.entity_id
_entity_poly.type
_entity_poly.pdbx_seq_one_letter_code
_entity_poly.pdbx_strand_id
1 'polypeptide(L)'
;DCMIALTSPRVQALLSQHNISLDSMLCKNVPEEVSVGVVNGKVTLSSASQTAAGQVLVVNGKLMITPDAAEVLQKYACILVNGMIYCPQCLSAVVSARCILNGKLAVYPDDAVLLPGSSIKLDNTFLLRAQSRLYWNEHRFLAVDSRLDTAALAAKGCSFSAPKAILCASLAP
;
A
#
# COMPACT_ATOMS: atom_id res chain seq x y z
N ASP A 1 1.60 -19.74 18.08
CA ASP A 1 2.25 -18.51 17.59
C ASP A 1 1.30 -17.77 16.68
N CYS A 2 0.97 -16.52 16.98
CA CYS A 2 0.27 -15.67 16.04
C CYS A 2 1.01 -14.34 15.85
N MET A 3 0.92 -13.75 14.63
CA MET A 3 1.62 -12.48 14.35
C MET A 3 0.93 -11.30 15.00
N ILE A 4 -0.39 -11.30 15.05
CA ILE A 4 -1.19 -10.23 15.65
C ILE A 4 -2.30 -10.85 16.48
N ALA A 5 -2.42 -10.43 17.73
CA ALA A 5 -3.54 -10.72 18.60
C ALA A 5 -4.37 -9.45 18.83
N LEU A 6 -5.65 -9.50 18.53
CA LEU A 6 -6.62 -8.48 18.92
C LEU A 6 -7.34 -8.97 20.17
N THR A 7 -7.29 -8.19 21.22
CA THR A 7 -7.91 -8.55 22.50
C THR A 7 -8.82 -7.42 22.98
N SER A 8 -9.90 -7.76 23.67
CA SER A 8 -10.69 -6.78 24.40
C SER A 8 -10.23 -6.70 25.86
N PRO A 9 -10.55 -5.64 26.60
CA PRO A 9 -10.26 -5.54 28.03
C PRO A 9 -10.78 -6.75 28.83
N ARG A 10 -11.95 -7.26 28.46
CA ARG A 10 -12.55 -8.44 29.09
C ARG A 10 -11.73 -9.70 28.81
N VAL A 11 -11.30 -9.89 27.56
CA VAL A 11 -10.45 -11.05 27.19
C VAL A 11 -9.12 -10.97 27.91
N GLN A 12 -8.51 -9.79 28.01
CA GLN A 12 -7.26 -9.63 28.78
C GLN A 12 -7.43 -9.94 30.26
N ALA A 13 -8.51 -9.50 30.87
CA ALA A 13 -8.80 -9.85 32.27
C ALA A 13 -8.92 -11.36 32.48
N LEU A 14 -9.62 -12.06 31.56
CA LEU A 14 -9.74 -13.52 31.62
C LEU A 14 -8.39 -14.22 31.42
N LEU A 15 -7.58 -13.78 30.44
CA LEU A 15 -6.26 -14.35 30.23
C LEU A 15 -5.37 -14.20 31.48
N SER A 16 -5.38 -13.01 32.09
CA SER A 16 -4.64 -12.75 33.33
C SER A 16 -5.14 -13.59 34.49
N GLN A 17 -6.47 -13.75 34.65
CA GLN A 17 -7.09 -14.57 35.69
C GLN A 17 -6.66 -16.03 35.58
N HIS A 18 -6.50 -16.53 34.38
CA HIS A 18 -6.13 -17.94 34.14
C HIS A 18 -4.62 -18.14 33.89
N ASN A 19 -3.78 -17.11 34.10
CA ASN A 19 -2.33 -17.13 33.82
C ASN A 19 -2.00 -17.60 32.39
N ILE A 20 -2.83 -17.22 31.42
CA ILE A 20 -2.61 -17.54 30.01
C ILE A 20 -1.87 -16.37 29.36
N SER A 21 -0.69 -16.63 28.79
CA SER A 21 0.03 -15.67 27.96
C SER A 21 -0.26 -15.89 26.49
N LEU A 22 -0.50 -14.80 25.75
CA LEU A 22 -0.59 -14.86 24.30
C LEU A 22 0.81 -14.68 23.70
N ASP A 23 1.27 -15.71 23.01
CA ASP A 23 2.49 -15.63 22.23
C ASP A 23 2.19 -15.00 20.85
N SER A 24 2.33 -13.67 20.78
CA SER A 24 2.09 -12.88 19.58
C SER A 24 3.13 -11.79 19.44
N MET A 25 3.55 -11.51 18.19
CA MET A 25 4.50 -10.41 17.90
C MET A 25 3.89 -9.04 18.21
N LEU A 26 2.58 -8.91 18.11
CA LEU A 26 1.84 -7.70 18.38
C LEU A 26 0.51 -8.02 19.05
N CYS A 27 0.26 -7.44 20.23
CA CYS A 27 -1.03 -7.49 20.88
C CYS A 27 -1.64 -6.08 20.92
N LYS A 28 -2.87 -5.91 20.42
CA LYS A 28 -3.60 -4.65 20.42
C LYS A 28 -4.93 -4.79 21.11
N ASN A 29 -5.18 -3.90 22.08
CA ASN A 29 -6.49 -3.79 22.71
C ASN A 29 -7.45 -3.04 21.79
N VAL A 30 -8.61 -3.63 21.58
CA VAL A 30 -9.74 -3.06 20.85
C VAL A 30 -10.98 -3.08 21.73
N PRO A 31 -11.89 -2.08 21.63
CA PRO A 31 -13.18 -2.12 22.34
C PRO A 31 -13.99 -3.38 21.95
N GLU A 32 -14.87 -3.84 22.84
CA GLU A 32 -15.64 -5.07 22.62
C GLU A 32 -16.61 -5.01 21.44
N GLU A 33 -17.13 -3.82 21.14
CA GLU A 33 -18.12 -3.59 20.09
C GLU A 33 -17.51 -3.18 18.73
N VAL A 34 -16.19 -3.32 18.58
CA VAL A 34 -15.51 -2.93 17.35
C VAL A 34 -15.68 -4.00 16.28
N SER A 35 -16.16 -3.59 15.11
CA SER A 35 -16.14 -4.48 13.95
C SER A 35 -14.72 -4.63 13.41
N VAL A 36 -14.33 -5.87 13.13
CA VAL A 36 -13.01 -6.20 12.56
C VAL A 36 -13.21 -6.73 11.15
N GLY A 37 -12.70 -6.00 10.18
CA GLY A 37 -12.60 -6.46 8.79
C GLY A 37 -11.27 -7.14 8.53
N VAL A 38 -11.27 -8.31 7.91
CA VAL A 38 -10.04 -9.02 7.53
C VAL A 38 -10.01 -9.18 6.01
N VAL A 39 -8.90 -8.76 5.40
CA VAL A 39 -8.67 -8.89 3.96
C VAL A 39 -7.38 -9.66 3.72
N ASN A 40 -7.48 -10.76 2.98
CA ASN A 40 -6.33 -11.51 2.50
C ASN A 40 -6.07 -11.16 1.04
N GLY A 41 -4.87 -10.64 0.73
CA GLY A 41 -4.48 -10.25 -0.62
C GLY A 41 -4.31 -8.74 -0.80
N LYS A 42 -5.00 -8.15 -1.76
CA LYS A 42 -4.87 -6.73 -2.11
C LYS A 42 -6.15 -5.97 -1.79
N VAL A 43 -6.02 -4.85 -1.11
CA VAL A 43 -7.11 -3.88 -0.90
C VAL A 43 -6.65 -2.48 -1.25
N THR A 44 -7.57 -1.68 -1.79
CA THR A 44 -7.33 -0.26 -2.08
C THR A 44 -8.29 0.58 -1.24
N LEU A 45 -7.75 1.55 -0.51
CA LEU A 45 -8.53 2.57 0.18
C LEU A 45 -8.51 3.87 -0.62
N SER A 46 -9.69 4.37 -0.91
CA SER A 46 -9.94 5.64 -1.62
C SER A 46 -11.12 6.37 -0.97
N SER A 47 -11.43 7.56 -1.43
CA SER A 47 -12.63 8.30 -1.00
C SER A 47 -13.93 7.51 -1.19
N ALA A 48 -13.98 6.60 -2.17
CA ALA A 48 -15.14 5.76 -2.45
C ALA A 48 -15.24 4.53 -1.52
N SER A 49 -14.24 4.26 -0.68
CA SER A 49 -14.26 3.10 0.23
C SER A 49 -15.25 3.31 1.35
N GLN A 50 -16.15 2.33 1.53
CA GLN A 50 -17.12 2.36 2.62
C GLN A 50 -16.53 1.71 3.88
N THR A 51 -16.64 2.41 5.00
CA THR A 51 -16.22 1.89 6.31
C THR A 51 -17.05 2.51 7.42
N ALA A 52 -17.36 1.73 8.43
CA ALA A 52 -17.98 2.23 9.65
C ALA A 52 -16.95 2.96 10.53
N ALA A 53 -17.39 3.98 11.26
CA ALA A 53 -16.53 4.66 12.21
C ALA A 53 -16.09 3.71 13.34
N GLY A 54 -14.81 3.78 13.70
CA GLY A 54 -14.23 2.94 14.75
C GLY A 54 -13.87 1.51 14.33
N GLN A 55 -14.03 1.15 13.06
CA GLN A 55 -13.67 -0.18 12.56
C GLN A 55 -12.16 -0.44 12.66
N VAL A 56 -11.79 -1.69 12.91
CA VAL A 56 -10.42 -2.20 12.75
C VAL A 56 -10.30 -2.96 11.43
N LEU A 57 -9.27 -2.66 10.65
CA LEU A 57 -8.96 -3.35 9.41
C LEU A 57 -7.67 -4.15 9.56
N VAL A 58 -7.73 -5.43 9.24
CA VAL A 58 -6.55 -6.31 9.15
C VAL A 58 -6.32 -6.67 7.69
N VAL A 59 -5.13 -6.38 7.17
CA VAL A 59 -4.74 -6.71 5.79
C VAL A 59 -3.55 -7.65 5.81
N ASN A 60 -3.75 -8.86 5.30
CA ASN A 60 -2.68 -9.81 5.05
C ASN A 60 -2.32 -9.75 3.56
N GLY A 61 -1.34 -8.90 3.21
CA GLY A 61 -0.93 -8.72 1.82
C GLY A 61 -0.58 -7.27 1.47
N LYS A 62 -1.33 -6.64 0.58
CA LYS A 62 -1.02 -5.30 0.07
C LYS A 62 -2.16 -4.31 0.32
N LEU A 63 -1.87 -3.25 1.05
CA LEU A 63 -2.73 -2.10 1.21
C LEU A 63 -2.27 -0.99 0.27
N MET A 64 -3.15 -0.57 -0.64
CA MET A 64 -2.93 0.58 -1.49
C MET A 64 -3.81 1.73 -1.01
N ILE A 65 -3.23 2.90 -0.81
CA ILE A 65 -3.93 4.09 -0.34
C ILE A 65 -3.83 5.13 -1.45
N THR A 66 -4.96 5.69 -1.86
CA THR A 66 -4.98 6.78 -2.84
C THR A 66 -4.94 8.14 -2.15
N PRO A 67 -4.51 9.23 -2.84
CA PRO A 67 -4.37 10.55 -2.22
C PRO A 67 -5.66 11.12 -1.62
N ASP A 68 -6.81 10.68 -2.12
CA ASP A 68 -8.16 11.09 -1.67
C ASP A 68 -8.70 10.28 -0.49
N ALA A 69 -7.92 9.35 0.09
CA ALA A 69 -8.36 8.45 1.16
C ALA A 69 -8.31 9.05 2.57
N ALA A 70 -7.95 10.31 2.75
CA ALA A 70 -7.70 10.93 4.06
C ALA A 70 -8.86 10.73 5.06
N GLU A 71 -10.09 11.02 4.64
CA GLU A 71 -11.28 10.90 5.48
C GLU A 71 -11.61 9.45 5.83
N VAL A 72 -11.38 8.54 4.87
CA VAL A 72 -11.61 7.10 5.08
C VAL A 72 -10.63 6.54 6.10
N LEU A 73 -9.34 6.92 6.01
CA LEU A 73 -8.32 6.51 6.99
C LEU A 73 -8.67 6.97 8.41
N GLN A 74 -9.25 8.16 8.56
CA GLN A 74 -9.63 8.70 9.87
C GLN A 74 -10.78 7.94 10.53
N LYS A 75 -11.64 7.28 9.75
CA LYS A 75 -12.75 6.47 10.27
C LYS A 75 -12.28 5.18 10.95
N TYR A 76 -11.13 4.64 10.56
CA TYR A 76 -10.58 3.45 11.20
C TYR A 76 -10.02 3.77 12.59
N ALA A 77 -10.35 2.95 13.58
CA ALA A 77 -9.70 2.99 14.89
C ALA A 77 -8.23 2.55 14.78
N CYS A 78 -7.97 1.53 13.95
CA CYS A 78 -6.65 1.02 13.68
C CYS A 78 -6.65 0.24 12.36
N ILE A 79 -5.54 0.26 11.65
CA ILE A 79 -5.29 -0.55 10.46
C ILE A 79 -4.03 -1.39 10.73
N LEU A 80 -4.16 -2.71 10.65
CA LEU A 80 -3.07 -3.65 10.87
C LEU A 80 -2.70 -4.27 9.54
N VAL A 81 -1.44 -4.15 9.12
CA VAL A 81 -0.99 -4.67 7.83
C VAL A 81 0.17 -5.63 8.00
N ASN A 82 -0.02 -6.87 7.60
CA ASN A 82 1.02 -7.85 7.41
C ASN A 82 1.39 -7.90 5.93
N GLY A 83 2.49 -7.22 5.55
CA GLY A 83 2.95 -7.20 4.17
C GLY A 83 3.37 -5.80 3.72
N MET A 84 2.64 -5.18 2.81
CA MET A 84 3.08 -3.92 2.21
C MET A 84 2.01 -2.86 2.20
N ILE A 85 2.40 -1.62 2.53
CA ILE A 85 1.57 -0.43 2.33
C ILE A 85 2.17 0.42 1.22
N TYR A 86 1.36 0.77 0.22
CA TYR A 86 1.64 1.85 -0.72
C TYR A 86 0.88 3.09 -0.27
N CYS A 87 1.61 4.16 0.05
CA CYS A 87 1.09 5.37 0.66
C CYS A 87 1.47 6.60 -0.18
N PRO A 88 0.54 7.48 -0.56
CA PRO A 88 0.89 8.75 -1.15
C PRO A 88 1.60 9.64 -0.12
N GLN A 89 2.48 10.50 -0.57
CA GLN A 89 3.34 11.31 0.28
C GLN A 89 2.53 12.20 1.24
N CYS A 90 1.42 12.79 0.76
CA CYS A 90 0.54 13.66 1.56
C CYS A 90 -0.13 12.93 2.75
N LEU A 91 -0.28 11.60 2.69
CA LEU A 91 -0.92 10.82 3.75
C LEU A 91 0.05 10.04 4.64
N SER A 92 1.36 10.20 4.45
CA SER A 92 2.38 9.44 5.18
C SER A 92 2.27 9.61 6.71
N ALA A 93 2.01 10.83 7.18
CA ALA A 93 1.84 11.11 8.62
C ALA A 93 0.57 10.44 9.19
N VAL A 94 -0.54 10.47 8.45
CA VAL A 94 -1.81 9.84 8.85
C VAL A 94 -1.64 8.33 8.92
N VAL A 95 -1.00 7.75 7.91
CA VAL A 95 -0.72 6.31 7.84
C VAL A 95 0.17 5.88 9.01
N SER A 96 1.25 6.63 9.29
CA SER A 96 2.13 6.33 10.43
C SER A 96 1.42 6.39 11.78
N ALA A 97 0.42 7.26 11.93
CA ALA A 97 -0.36 7.39 13.16
C ALA A 97 -1.45 6.32 13.33
N ARG A 98 -2.02 5.80 12.23
CA ARG A 98 -3.18 4.91 12.22
C ARG A 98 -2.88 3.47 11.88
N CYS A 99 -1.77 3.22 11.17
CA CYS A 99 -1.40 1.89 10.72
C CYS A 99 -0.32 1.29 11.61
N ILE A 100 -0.50 0.01 11.92
CA ILE A 100 0.53 -0.83 12.50
C ILE A 100 0.98 -1.77 11.40
N LEU A 101 2.26 -1.69 11.04
CA LEU A 101 2.81 -2.38 9.89
C LEU A 101 3.84 -3.43 10.34
N ASN A 102 3.56 -4.67 9.97
CA ASN A 102 4.55 -5.75 9.94
C ASN A 102 4.93 -6.00 8.48
N GLY A 103 6.00 -5.32 8.01
CA GLY A 103 6.43 -5.41 6.63
C GLY A 103 7.02 -4.12 6.09
N LYS A 104 6.63 -3.70 4.89
CA LYS A 104 7.25 -2.60 4.17
C LYS A 104 6.27 -1.47 3.84
N LEU A 105 6.70 -0.22 4.06
CA LEU A 105 6.03 0.99 3.60
C LEU A 105 6.73 1.52 2.35
N ALA A 106 5.98 1.71 1.28
CA ALA A 106 6.42 2.35 0.06
C ALA A 106 5.67 3.66 -0.14
N VAL A 107 6.37 4.79 -0.02
CA VAL A 107 5.80 6.11 -0.22
C VAL A 107 6.00 6.54 -1.67
N TYR A 108 4.93 7.03 -2.31
CA TYR A 108 4.95 7.46 -3.70
C TYR A 108 4.45 8.91 -3.84
N PRO A 109 4.85 9.65 -4.91
CA PRO A 109 4.40 11.02 -5.16
C PRO A 109 2.88 11.08 -5.36
N ASP A 110 2.24 12.14 -4.85
CA ASP A 110 0.77 12.26 -4.81
C ASP A 110 0.11 12.32 -6.19
N ASP A 111 0.81 12.88 -7.19
CA ASP A 111 0.38 13.01 -8.58
C ASP A 111 0.74 11.80 -9.45
N ALA A 112 1.46 10.83 -8.88
CA ALA A 112 1.92 9.67 -9.62
C ALA A 112 0.84 8.59 -9.79
N VAL A 113 0.86 7.96 -10.95
CA VAL A 113 0.16 6.70 -11.18
C VAL A 113 1.01 5.55 -10.62
N LEU A 114 0.53 4.95 -9.56
CA LEU A 114 1.18 3.79 -8.96
C LEU A 114 1.05 2.56 -9.86
N LEU A 115 2.17 2.02 -10.29
CA LEU A 115 2.27 0.76 -11.04
C LEU A 115 2.85 -0.34 -10.15
N PRO A 116 1.99 -1.16 -9.51
CA PRO A 116 2.47 -2.18 -8.59
C PRO A 116 3.10 -3.36 -9.34
N GLY A 117 4.21 -3.88 -8.83
CA GLY A 117 4.91 -5.04 -9.38
C GLY A 117 6.41 -4.96 -9.20
N SER A 118 7.11 -6.07 -9.33
CA SER A 118 8.57 -6.14 -9.19
C SER A 118 9.33 -5.49 -10.36
N SER A 119 8.66 -5.31 -11.50
CA SER A 119 9.19 -4.59 -12.65
C SER A 119 8.05 -4.21 -13.60
N ILE A 120 8.17 -3.05 -14.21
CA ILE A 120 7.23 -2.57 -15.22
C ILE A 120 7.95 -2.50 -16.55
N LYS A 121 7.43 -3.24 -17.52
CA LYS A 121 7.96 -3.24 -18.88
C LYS A 121 7.40 -2.03 -19.65
N LEU A 122 8.30 -1.22 -20.16
CA LEU A 122 7.99 -0.14 -21.10
C LEU A 122 8.17 -0.69 -22.52
N ASP A 123 7.05 -0.88 -23.20
CA ASP A 123 6.99 -1.34 -24.59
C ASP A 123 5.91 -0.57 -25.35
N ASN A 124 5.75 -0.88 -26.62
CA ASN A 124 4.74 -0.21 -27.45
C ASN A 124 3.30 -0.46 -26.97
N THR A 125 3.05 -1.55 -26.24
CA THR A 125 1.74 -1.77 -25.61
C THR A 125 1.50 -0.82 -24.44
N PHE A 126 2.54 -0.58 -23.63
CA PHE A 126 2.50 0.46 -22.60
C PHE A 126 2.31 1.84 -23.25
N LEU A 127 3.07 2.15 -24.30
CA LEU A 127 2.98 3.41 -25.03
C LEU A 127 1.55 3.71 -25.51
N LEU A 128 0.82 2.72 -26.02
CA LEU A 128 -0.56 2.91 -26.48
C LEU A 128 -1.49 3.42 -25.38
N ARG A 129 -1.29 2.96 -24.14
CA ARG A 129 -2.13 3.28 -22.96
C ARG A 129 -1.60 4.44 -22.15
N ALA A 130 -0.36 4.83 -22.34
CA ALA A 130 0.31 5.89 -21.60
C ALA A 130 -0.36 7.26 -21.83
N GLN A 131 -0.51 8.01 -20.76
CA GLN A 131 -1.03 9.37 -20.73
C GLN A 131 0.05 10.32 -20.19
N SER A 132 -0.12 11.62 -20.36
CA SER A 132 0.77 12.66 -19.79
C SER A 132 0.70 12.64 -18.26
N ARG A 133 1.45 11.76 -17.63
CA ARG A 133 1.47 11.54 -16.17
C ARG A 133 2.84 11.08 -15.70
N LEU A 134 3.10 11.30 -14.41
CA LEU A 134 4.18 10.64 -13.69
C LEU A 134 3.74 9.19 -13.36
N TYR A 135 4.54 8.23 -13.78
CA TYR A 135 4.38 6.81 -13.44
C TYR A 135 5.42 6.43 -12.38
N TRP A 136 4.96 5.81 -11.31
CA TRP A 136 5.82 5.40 -10.21
C TRP A 136 5.80 3.89 -9.99
N ASN A 137 6.98 3.32 -9.80
CA ASN A 137 7.15 1.91 -9.41
C ASN A 137 8.18 1.81 -8.29
N GLU A 138 7.93 0.96 -7.31
CA GLU A 138 8.78 0.74 -6.15
C GLU A 138 10.14 0.14 -6.49
N HIS A 139 10.24 -0.60 -7.59
CA HIS A 139 11.44 -1.37 -7.91
C HIS A 139 12.14 -0.87 -9.16
N ARG A 140 11.53 -1.04 -10.34
CA ARG A 140 12.20 -0.71 -11.60
C ARG A 140 11.28 -0.59 -12.80
N PHE A 141 11.74 0.18 -13.79
CA PHE A 141 11.25 0.17 -15.15
C PHE A 141 12.23 -0.58 -16.07
N LEU A 142 11.69 -1.32 -17.03
CA LEU A 142 12.42 -2.09 -18.02
C LEU A 142 12.05 -1.60 -19.42
N ALA A 143 12.98 -0.90 -20.11
CA ALA A 143 12.86 -0.50 -21.51
C ALA A 143 13.87 -1.31 -22.33
N VAL A 144 13.62 -2.60 -22.50
CA VAL A 144 14.57 -3.56 -23.10
C VAL A 144 14.23 -3.90 -24.55
N ASP A 145 13.10 -3.43 -25.08
CA ASP A 145 12.75 -3.58 -26.48
C ASP A 145 13.36 -2.44 -27.30
N SER A 146 14.30 -2.75 -28.17
CA SER A 146 14.97 -1.75 -29.03
C SER A 146 14.01 -1.04 -30.00
N ARG A 147 12.81 -1.57 -30.20
CA ARG A 147 11.76 -0.99 -31.04
C ARG A 147 10.83 -0.05 -30.29
N LEU A 148 11.06 0.18 -29.01
CA LEU A 148 10.28 1.14 -28.23
C LEU A 148 10.48 2.55 -28.81
N ASP A 149 9.38 3.20 -29.16
CA ASP A 149 9.40 4.58 -29.62
C ASP A 149 9.50 5.55 -28.41
N THR A 150 10.74 5.85 -28.03
CA THR A 150 11.04 6.77 -26.93
C THR A 150 10.64 8.20 -27.24
N ALA A 151 10.69 8.62 -28.52
CA ALA A 151 10.25 9.95 -28.94
C ALA A 151 8.73 10.11 -28.75
N ALA A 152 7.96 9.08 -29.07
CA ALA A 152 6.52 9.08 -28.82
C ALA A 152 6.17 9.07 -27.31
N LEU A 153 6.95 8.39 -26.46
CA LEU A 153 6.78 8.48 -24.98
C LEU A 153 7.05 9.89 -24.48
N ALA A 154 8.10 10.53 -24.97
CA ALA A 154 8.45 11.90 -24.60
C ALA A 154 7.38 12.89 -25.11
N ALA A 155 6.91 12.74 -26.35
CA ALA A 155 5.86 13.57 -26.93
C ALA A 155 4.53 13.46 -26.17
N LYS A 156 4.24 12.31 -25.54
CA LYS A 156 3.08 12.13 -24.65
C LYS A 156 3.24 12.81 -23.28
N GLY A 157 4.41 13.33 -22.93
CA GLY A 157 4.68 13.93 -21.63
C GLY A 157 4.69 12.92 -20.49
N CYS A 158 5.05 11.67 -20.78
CA CYS A 158 5.21 10.64 -19.76
C CYS A 158 6.50 10.85 -18.98
N SER A 159 6.44 10.76 -17.66
CA SER A 159 7.60 10.71 -16.79
C SER A 159 7.57 9.48 -15.90
N PHE A 160 8.75 9.01 -15.47
CA PHE A 160 8.91 7.76 -14.76
C PHE A 160 9.79 7.97 -13.54
N SER A 161 9.35 7.43 -12.40
CA SER A 161 10.09 7.47 -11.14
C SER A 161 10.18 6.07 -10.54
N ALA A 162 11.38 5.56 -10.37
CA ALA A 162 11.69 4.32 -9.67
C ALA A 162 13.16 4.34 -9.22
N PRO A 163 13.55 3.52 -8.23
CA PRO A 163 14.94 3.38 -7.80
C PRO A 163 15.89 2.91 -8.92
N LYS A 164 15.35 2.19 -9.92
CA LYS A 164 16.15 1.62 -11.01
C LYS A 164 15.42 1.68 -12.34
N ALA A 165 16.17 2.04 -13.40
CA ALA A 165 15.75 1.87 -14.78
C ALA A 165 16.77 0.98 -15.51
N ILE A 166 16.26 0.04 -16.32
CA ILE A 166 17.08 -0.81 -17.18
C ILE A 166 16.70 -0.52 -18.61
N LEU A 167 17.66 -0.01 -19.37
CA LEU A 167 17.48 0.40 -20.75
C LEU A 167 18.25 -0.56 -21.68
N CYS A 168 17.69 -0.82 -22.85
CA CYS A 168 18.45 -1.40 -23.94
C CYS A 168 19.54 -0.43 -24.39
N ALA A 169 20.72 -0.92 -24.74
CA ALA A 169 21.85 -0.06 -25.15
C ALA A 169 21.50 0.86 -26.33
N SER A 170 20.64 0.42 -27.23
CA SER A 170 20.17 1.23 -28.38
C SER A 170 19.19 2.36 -27.98
N LEU A 171 18.68 2.36 -26.75
CA LEU A 171 17.80 3.41 -26.22
C LEU A 171 18.52 4.33 -25.22
N ALA A 172 19.77 4.04 -24.90
CA ALA A 172 20.59 4.90 -24.08
C ALA A 172 20.98 6.15 -24.88
N PRO A 173 20.98 7.36 -24.27
CA PRO A 173 21.39 8.60 -24.94
C PRO A 173 22.88 8.61 -25.28
#